data_1df75e95bb03859bfbd983e9f653b83c
#
_entry.id   1df75e95bb03859bfbd983e9f653b83c
#
_cell.length_a   1.000
_cell.length_b   1.000
_cell.length_c   1.000
_cell.angle_alpha   90.00
_cell.angle_beta   90.00
_cell.angle_gamma   90.00
#
_symmetry.space_group_name_H-M   'P 1'
#
loop_
_entity.id
_entity.type
_entity.pdbx_description
1 polymer ?
#
loop_
_entity_poly.entity_id
_entity_poly.type
_entity_poly.pdbx_seq_one_letter_code
_entity_poly.pdbx_strand_id
1 'polypeptide(L)'
;MKKLFLLTLALLSLTTIFAQNTPPRRPYVDFVVIPSHSDAVYNLGDAAALKVVAQYGGKGLENVQVNFTAGPDRMPADTSGTVVFCNGEAMVAFGTMNTPGFRYCKLSFQVEGETYREEMKVAFAPEQIQPTIANPSDFDAFWAKTLKQAAKVPMEVEIVPLPEKSSDKVKVSMVKIQSYEKGNYIYGYLQEPNDGLKHPVMLHPPGAGVKRINPTPWFAQEGFITLTIGINGIPMDATDEEIKAKQQELNRGDYAYIGLENKDVYYYRKVYAGLVRCVDFLVSLPNFDGVNVGVTGGSQGGALSIVAAALDPRIDFLASFYPALCDLSGFAYGQRAGGWPRFLAPGSKHEINVSVDQMFETLSYYDVLNFARRIKVPGFYSYGYNDNTCPPTSVCAAINQVTAPKVIEITPSSAHWRFGETNARANAWMRAQCQ
;
A
#
# COMPACT_ATOMS: atom_id res chain seq x y z
N MET A 1 5.09 -64.67 -13.40
CA MET A 1 4.30 -63.43 -13.30
C MET A 1 4.90 -62.36 -12.39
N LYS A 2 5.74 -62.63 -11.39
CA LYS A 2 6.34 -61.60 -10.49
C LYS A 2 7.53 -60.81 -11.09
N LYS A 3 8.18 -61.27 -12.15
CA LYS A 3 9.30 -60.52 -12.78
C LYS A 3 8.89 -59.53 -13.86
N LEU A 4 7.66 -59.62 -14.38
CA LEU A 4 7.15 -58.67 -15.38
C LEU A 4 6.57 -57.40 -14.75
N PHE A 5 6.14 -57.48 -13.47
CA PHE A 5 5.58 -56.32 -12.74
C PHE A 5 6.64 -55.33 -12.22
N LEU A 6 7.88 -55.81 -12.02
CA LEU A 6 8.99 -54.96 -11.56
C LEU A 6 9.63 -54.16 -12.71
N LEU A 7 9.53 -54.64 -13.96
CA LEU A 7 10.05 -53.88 -15.12
C LEU A 7 9.11 -52.73 -15.54
N THR A 8 7.81 -52.90 -15.35
CA THR A 8 6.83 -51.83 -15.65
C THR A 8 6.85 -50.68 -14.62
N LEU A 9 7.16 -50.96 -13.33
CA LEU A 9 7.33 -49.93 -12.33
C LEU A 9 8.63 -49.12 -12.52
N ALA A 10 9.70 -49.76 -13.01
CA ALA A 10 10.97 -49.09 -13.29
C ALA A 10 10.91 -48.18 -14.54
N LEU A 11 10.07 -48.51 -15.53
CA LEU A 11 9.86 -47.65 -16.70
C LEU A 11 8.95 -46.44 -16.42
N LEU A 12 7.98 -46.55 -15.46
CA LEU A 12 7.15 -45.41 -15.05
C LEU A 12 7.89 -44.40 -14.17
N SER A 13 8.94 -44.81 -13.45
CA SER A 13 9.77 -43.90 -12.66
C SER A 13 10.81 -43.13 -13.47
N LEU A 14 11.14 -43.60 -14.68
CA LEU A 14 12.07 -42.90 -15.56
C LEU A 14 11.41 -41.79 -16.41
N THR A 15 10.09 -41.82 -16.60
CA THR A 15 9.38 -40.81 -17.37
C THR A 15 9.07 -39.56 -16.58
N THR A 16 9.13 -39.59 -15.23
CA THR A 16 8.88 -38.42 -14.37
C THR A 16 10.12 -37.56 -14.12
N ILE A 17 11.33 -38.05 -14.44
CA ILE A 17 12.57 -37.28 -14.22
C ILE A 17 12.90 -36.33 -15.39
N PHE A 18 12.32 -36.54 -16.57
CA PHE A 18 12.55 -35.64 -17.71
C PHE A 18 11.59 -34.46 -17.84
N ALA A 19 10.56 -34.39 -17.00
CA ALA A 19 9.60 -33.26 -17.02
C ALA A 19 10.01 -32.03 -16.16
N GLN A 20 11.12 -32.10 -15.42
CA GLN A 20 11.51 -31.04 -14.46
C GLN A 20 12.61 -30.09 -14.92
N ASN A 21 13.12 -30.19 -16.14
CA ASN A 21 14.16 -29.31 -16.64
C ASN A 21 13.86 -28.72 -18.01
N THR A 22 12.66 -28.19 -18.21
CA THR A 22 12.46 -27.23 -19.29
C THR A 22 13.02 -25.91 -18.76
N PRO A 23 14.10 -25.34 -19.34
CA PRO A 23 14.59 -24.04 -18.92
C PRO A 23 13.44 -23.03 -19.06
N PRO A 24 13.30 -22.07 -18.14
CA PRO A 24 12.27 -21.06 -18.25
C PRO A 24 12.39 -20.43 -19.64
N ARG A 25 11.29 -20.41 -20.42
CA ARG A 25 11.26 -19.73 -21.71
C ARG A 25 11.65 -18.28 -21.48
N ARG A 26 12.82 -17.89 -21.92
CA ARG A 26 13.13 -16.46 -22.04
C ARG A 26 12.20 -15.88 -23.10
N PRO A 27 11.61 -14.69 -22.86
CA PRO A 27 10.85 -14.01 -23.90
C PRO A 27 11.77 -13.78 -25.12
N TYR A 28 11.22 -13.93 -26.32
CA TYR A 28 11.98 -13.67 -27.54
C TYR A 28 12.39 -12.19 -27.65
N VAL A 29 11.59 -11.27 -27.07
CA VAL A 29 11.90 -9.86 -26.99
C VAL A 29 12.25 -9.52 -25.55
N ASP A 30 13.49 -9.08 -25.35
CA ASP A 30 13.94 -8.43 -24.13
C ASP A 30 13.91 -6.93 -24.36
N PHE A 31 13.31 -6.16 -23.44
CA PHE A 31 13.31 -4.71 -23.53
C PHE A 31 13.37 -4.05 -22.16
N VAL A 32 13.90 -2.83 -22.14
CA VAL A 32 13.95 -1.97 -20.96
C VAL A 32 13.57 -0.54 -21.35
N VAL A 33 12.96 0.17 -20.41
CA VAL A 33 12.59 1.59 -20.56
C VAL A 33 13.38 2.40 -19.54
N ILE A 34 14.13 3.37 -19.99
CA ILE A 34 15.09 4.13 -19.20
C ILE A 34 14.74 5.62 -19.30
N PRO A 35 14.43 6.32 -18.20
CA PRO A 35 14.29 7.77 -18.20
C PRO A 35 15.59 8.47 -18.60
N SER A 36 15.49 9.60 -19.30
CA SER A 36 16.68 10.39 -19.67
C SER A 36 17.41 10.98 -18.45
N HIS A 37 16.71 11.17 -17.33
CA HIS A 37 17.32 11.47 -16.03
C HIS A 37 17.34 10.20 -15.18
N SER A 38 18.49 9.88 -14.60
CA SER A 38 18.72 8.60 -13.87
C SER A 38 17.86 8.42 -12.62
N ASP A 39 17.43 9.53 -11.99
CA ASP A 39 16.51 9.57 -10.85
C ASP A 39 15.04 9.69 -11.25
N ALA A 40 14.76 9.81 -12.57
CA ALA A 40 13.44 10.05 -13.13
C ALA A 40 12.77 11.34 -12.61
N VAL A 41 13.57 12.36 -12.23
CA VAL A 41 13.07 13.65 -11.71
C VAL A 41 13.48 14.77 -12.68
N TYR A 42 12.56 15.68 -12.96
CA TYR A 42 12.70 16.79 -13.89
C TYR A 42 12.29 18.10 -13.21
N ASN A 43 12.86 19.23 -13.66
CA ASN A 43 12.36 20.54 -13.29
C ASN A 43 11.07 20.86 -14.08
N LEU A 44 10.29 21.80 -13.58
CA LEU A 44 9.14 22.32 -14.31
C LEU A 44 9.61 22.96 -15.62
N GLY A 45 8.94 22.60 -16.71
CA GLY A 45 9.27 23.08 -18.05
C GLY A 45 10.31 22.20 -18.80
N ASP A 46 11.03 21.30 -18.13
CA ASP A 46 11.96 20.39 -18.79
C ASP A 46 11.21 19.42 -19.71
N ALA A 47 11.84 19.02 -20.81
CA ALA A 47 11.30 18.01 -21.70
C ALA A 47 11.66 16.60 -21.19
N ALA A 48 10.67 15.82 -20.82
CA ALA A 48 10.87 14.43 -20.40
C ALA A 48 11.01 13.50 -21.60
N ALA A 49 11.95 12.57 -21.53
CA ALA A 49 12.17 11.56 -22.54
C ALA A 49 12.49 10.20 -21.93
N LEU A 50 12.11 9.14 -22.65
CA LEU A 50 12.46 7.76 -22.36
C LEU A 50 13.29 7.18 -23.50
N LYS A 51 14.33 6.45 -23.16
CA LYS A 51 15.04 5.56 -24.08
C LYS A 51 14.45 4.16 -23.91
N VAL A 52 13.94 3.61 -24.99
CA VAL A 52 13.51 2.22 -25.06
C VAL A 52 14.60 1.42 -25.75
N VAL A 53 15.12 0.40 -25.09
CA VAL A 53 16.10 -0.53 -25.69
C VAL A 53 15.43 -1.88 -25.79
N ALA A 54 15.41 -2.46 -27.00
CA ALA A 54 14.74 -3.74 -27.24
C ALA A 54 15.54 -4.62 -28.22
N GLN A 55 15.54 -5.92 -27.92
CA GLN A 55 16.21 -6.95 -28.70
C GLN A 55 15.27 -8.12 -28.96
N TYR A 56 15.32 -8.67 -30.18
CA TYR A 56 14.65 -9.88 -30.58
C TYR A 56 15.67 -10.95 -30.92
N GLY A 57 15.68 -12.05 -30.17
CA GLY A 57 16.64 -13.11 -30.34
C GLY A 57 18.11 -12.66 -30.25
N GLY A 58 18.41 -11.66 -29.41
CA GLY A 58 19.74 -11.12 -29.20
C GLY A 58 20.19 -10.09 -30.25
N LYS A 59 19.32 -9.68 -31.17
CA LYS A 59 19.56 -8.61 -32.15
C LYS A 59 18.68 -7.41 -31.85
N GLY A 60 19.25 -6.22 -31.92
CA GLY A 60 18.48 -4.98 -31.76
C GLY A 60 17.31 -4.91 -32.76
N LEU A 61 16.18 -4.42 -32.32
CA LEU A 61 15.02 -4.21 -33.20
C LEU A 61 15.31 -3.13 -34.23
N GLU A 62 14.86 -3.36 -35.46
CA GLU A 62 14.99 -2.44 -36.58
C GLU A 62 13.63 -2.18 -37.22
N ASN A 63 13.33 -0.91 -37.51
CA ASN A 63 12.12 -0.48 -38.24
C ASN A 63 10.81 -0.91 -37.59
N VAL A 64 10.80 -1.28 -36.30
CA VAL A 64 9.59 -1.58 -35.52
C VAL A 64 9.06 -0.28 -34.91
N GLN A 65 7.76 -0.01 -35.10
CA GLN A 65 7.11 1.16 -34.55
C GLN A 65 6.80 1.00 -33.07
N VAL A 66 7.13 2.03 -32.30
CA VAL A 66 6.72 2.20 -30.87
C VAL A 66 5.66 3.29 -30.82
N ASN A 67 4.44 2.92 -30.50
CA ASN A 67 3.37 3.87 -30.25
C ASN A 67 3.41 4.28 -28.78
N PHE A 68 3.15 5.56 -28.50
CA PHE A 68 3.07 6.04 -27.14
C PHE A 68 1.90 6.99 -26.92
N THR A 69 1.42 7.00 -25.66
CA THR A 69 0.50 8.01 -25.12
C THR A 69 1.02 8.48 -23.77
N ALA A 70 0.92 9.77 -23.50
CA ALA A 70 1.42 10.35 -22.26
C ALA A 70 0.48 11.42 -21.72
N GLY A 71 0.58 11.70 -20.44
CA GLY A 71 -0.24 12.70 -19.76
C GLY A 71 0.09 12.78 -18.26
N PRO A 72 -0.53 13.71 -17.54
CA PRO A 72 -0.40 13.79 -16.09
C PRO A 72 -0.90 12.51 -15.43
N ASP A 73 -0.31 12.17 -14.28
CA ASP A 73 -0.61 10.95 -13.52
C ASP A 73 -2.12 10.73 -13.35
N ARG A 74 -2.63 9.59 -13.86
CA ARG A 74 -4.04 9.17 -13.80
C ARG A 74 -5.05 10.11 -14.46
N MET A 75 -4.59 11.11 -15.23
CA MET A 75 -5.43 12.01 -16.01
C MET A 75 -5.47 11.55 -17.49
N PRO A 76 -6.36 12.09 -18.31
CA PRO A 76 -6.37 11.83 -19.75
C PRO A 76 -5.02 12.17 -20.41
N ALA A 77 -4.68 11.43 -21.45
CA ALA A 77 -3.50 11.71 -22.27
C ALA A 77 -3.64 13.08 -22.95
N ASP A 78 -2.57 13.86 -22.95
CA ASP A 78 -2.42 15.13 -23.64
C ASP A 78 -1.41 15.07 -24.80
N THR A 79 -0.67 13.96 -24.88
CA THR A 79 0.39 13.74 -25.87
C THR A 79 0.32 12.31 -26.38
N SER A 80 0.55 12.13 -27.68
CA SER A 80 0.69 10.81 -28.30
C SER A 80 1.59 10.91 -29.53
N GLY A 81 2.17 9.78 -29.94
CA GLY A 81 3.01 9.73 -31.12
C GLY A 81 3.53 8.34 -31.42
N THR A 82 4.37 8.28 -32.41
CA THR A 82 5.04 7.08 -32.87
C THR A 82 6.50 7.38 -33.13
N VAL A 83 7.40 6.52 -32.67
CA VAL A 83 8.83 6.51 -32.99
C VAL A 83 9.21 5.14 -33.55
N VAL A 84 10.41 4.99 -34.09
CA VAL A 84 10.86 3.73 -34.71
C VAL A 84 12.15 3.29 -34.07
N PHE A 85 12.30 1.98 -33.83
CA PHE A 85 13.56 1.40 -33.38
C PHE A 85 14.64 1.51 -34.47
N CYS A 86 15.81 1.96 -34.09
CA CYS A 86 17.03 1.96 -34.89
C CYS A 86 18.16 1.36 -34.05
N ASN A 87 18.81 0.30 -34.52
CA ASN A 87 19.83 -0.44 -33.77
C ASN A 87 19.39 -0.86 -32.37
N GLY A 88 18.12 -1.25 -32.21
CA GLY A 88 17.56 -1.67 -30.93
C GLY A 88 17.18 -0.54 -30.00
N GLU A 89 17.26 0.72 -30.40
CA GLU A 89 16.94 1.88 -29.56
C GLU A 89 15.86 2.75 -30.17
N ALA A 90 15.00 3.29 -29.34
CA ALA A 90 14.02 4.33 -29.70
C ALA A 90 13.96 5.40 -28.59
N MET A 91 13.93 6.67 -29.01
CA MET A 91 13.79 7.80 -28.08
C MET A 91 12.37 8.34 -28.16
N VAL A 92 11.70 8.39 -27.01
CA VAL A 92 10.33 8.87 -26.86
C VAL A 92 10.34 10.15 -26.04
N ALA A 93 10.21 11.30 -26.69
CA ALA A 93 9.93 12.56 -26.01
C ALA A 93 8.43 12.65 -25.73
N PHE A 94 8.03 12.71 -24.46
CA PHE A 94 6.63 12.59 -24.06
C PHE A 94 6.08 13.82 -23.32
N GLY A 95 6.74 14.95 -23.47
CA GLY A 95 6.25 16.26 -23.05
C GLY A 95 6.85 16.77 -21.76
N THR A 96 6.21 17.77 -21.17
CA THR A 96 6.65 18.50 -19.98
C THR A 96 5.51 18.69 -19.01
N MET A 97 5.78 19.22 -17.81
CA MET A 97 4.80 19.74 -16.87
C MET A 97 5.22 21.14 -16.39
N ASN A 98 4.24 22.03 -16.28
CA ASN A 98 4.42 23.40 -15.73
C ASN A 98 3.90 23.49 -14.28
N THR A 99 3.36 22.40 -13.74
CA THR A 99 2.91 22.27 -12.35
C THR A 99 3.56 21.04 -11.72
N PRO A 100 3.88 21.07 -10.42
CA PRO A 100 4.44 19.92 -9.72
C PRO A 100 3.54 18.69 -9.80
N GLY A 101 4.11 17.52 -10.08
CA GLY A 101 3.34 16.29 -10.22
C GLY A 101 4.11 15.16 -10.87
N PHE A 102 3.37 14.17 -11.36
CA PHE A 102 3.91 13.04 -12.11
C PHE A 102 3.29 12.97 -13.50
N ARG A 103 4.08 12.51 -14.47
CA ARG A 103 3.66 12.33 -15.85
C ARG A 103 3.93 10.88 -16.26
N TYR A 104 2.93 10.20 -16.81
CA TYR A 104 3.07 8.86 -17.37
C TYR A 104 3.39 8.89 -18.85
N CYS A 105 4.10 7.86 -19.32
CA CYS A 105 4.21 7.46 -20.71
C CYS A 105 3.88 5.98 -20.84
N LYS A 106 2.85 5.64 -21.61
CA LYS A 106 2.50 4.27 -22.00
C LYS A 106 3.05 3.98 -23.36
N LEU A 107 3.79 2.90 -23.47
CA LEU A 107 4.44 2.44 -24.69
C LEU A 107 3.81 1.13 -25.18
N SER A 108 3.75 0.96 -26.50
CA SER A 108 3.42 -0.34 -27.09
C SER A 108 4.10 -0.52 -28.43
N PHE A 109 4.57 -1.75 -28.71
CA PHE A 109 5.12 -2.16 -30.01
C PHE A 109 4.78 -3.63 -30.28
N GLN A 110 4.89 -4.05 -31.53
CA GLN A 110 4.59 -5.42 -31.94
C GLN A 110 5.78 -6.08 -32.62
N VAL A 111 6.03 -7.34 -32.27
CA VAL A 111 7.04 -8.20 -32.92
C VAL A 111 6.42 -9.57 -33.12
N GLU A 112 6.46 -10.11 -34.34
CA GLU A 112 5.92 -11.44 -34.70
C GLU A 112 4.46 -11.65 -34.25
N GLY A 113 3.63 -10.59 -34.33
CA GLY A 113 2.21 -10.65 -33.93
C GLY A 113 1.94 -10.47 -32.42
N GLU A 114 2.97 -10.51 -31.58
CA GLU A 114 2.85 -10.28 -30.15
C GLU A 114 2.97 -8.81 -29.81
N THR A 115 2.18 -8.33 -28.84
CA THR A 115 2.19 -6.92 -28.39
C THR A 115 2.88 -6.78 -27.05
N TYR A 116 3.92 -5.98 -27.02
CA TYR A 116 4.67 -5.59 -25.82
C TYR A 116 4.19 -4.24 -25.33
N ARG A 117 4.05 -4.08 -24.01
CA ARG A 117 3.56 -2.85 -23.37
C ARG A 117 4.37 -2.55 -22.13
N GLU A 118 4.58 -1.26 -21.88
CA GLU A 118 5.18 -0.77 -20.63
C GLU A 118 4.56 0.58 -20.28
N GLU A 119 4.54 0.90 -18.99
CA GLU A 119 4.17 2.20 -18.48
C GLU A 119 5.27 2.69 -17.55
N MET A 120 5.79 3.89 -17.80
CA MET A 120 6.77 4.55 -16.96
C MET A 120 6.27 5.92 -16.57
N LYS A 121 6.41 6.26 -15.28
CA LYS A 121 6.14 7.60 -14.78
C LYS A 121 7.44 8.27 -14.36
N VAL A 122 7.48 9.59 -14.55
CA VAL A 122 8.55 10.46 -14.08
C VAL A 122 7.95 11.57 -13.22
N ALA A 123 8.77 12.14 -12.36
CA ALA A 123 8.38 13.22 -11.46
C ALA A 123 8.80 14.58 -11.99
N PHE A 124 7.99 15.61 -11.74
CA PHE A 124 8.32 17.02 -11.97
C PHE A 124 8.17 17.78 -10.66
N ALA A 125 9.29 18.24 -10.12
CA ALA A 125 9.37 18.97 -8.85
C ALA A 125 8.47 18.36 -7.74
N PRO A 126 8.60 17.05 -7.45
CA PRO A 126 7.66 16.32 -6.58
C PRO A 126 7.61 16.88 -5.15
N GLU A 127 8.68 17.48 -4.66
CA GLU A 127 8.78 18.14 -3.36
C GLU A 127 7.90 19.39 -3.24
N GLN A 128 7.47 19.96 -4.37
CA GLN A 128 6.63 21.17 -4.44
C GLN A 128 5.14 20.85 -4.57
N ILE A 129 4.74 19.58 -4.62
CA ILE A 129 3.33 19.19 -4.70
C ILE A 129 2.59 19.65 -3.44
N GLN A 130 1.62 20.56 -3.62
CA GLN A 130 0.80 21.12 -2.56
C GLN A 130 -0.48 20.32 -2.34
N PRO A 131 -1.04 20.29 -1.13
CA PRO A 131 -2.32 19.65 -0.84
C PRO A 131 -3.49 20.25 -1.63
N THR A 132 -4.46 19.40 -2.01
CA THR A 132 -5.76 19.86 -2.52
C THR A 132 -6.87 19.75 -1.48
N ILE A 133 -6.72 18.89 -0.47
CA ILE A 133 -7.70 18.69 0.60
C ILE A 133 -7.60 19.79 1.66
N ALA A 134 -8.74 20.25 2.14
CA ALA A 134 -8.81 21.21 3.24
C ALA A 134 -8.24 20.62 4.55
N ASN A 135 -7.71 21.49 5.41
CA ASN A 135 -7.33 21.13 6.79
C ASN A 135 -8.32 21.82 7.75
N PRO A 136 -9.32 21.09 8.28
CA PRO A 136 -10.34 21.69 9.14
C PRO A 136 -9.72 22.30 10.40
N SER A 137 -10.17 23.48 10.78
CA SER A 137 -9.67 24.18 11.98
C SER A 137 -9.98 23.44 13.28
N ASP A 138 -11.04 22.64 13.30
CA ASP A 138 -11.48 21.83 14.44
C ASP A 138 -11.03 20.35 14.35
N PHE A 139 -10.13 20.00 13.41
CA PHE A 139 -9.67 18.64 13.18
C PHE A 139 -9.17 17.95 14.46
N ASP A 140 -8.31 18.62 15.21
CA ASP A 140 -7.73 18.04 16.43
C ASP A 140 -8.78 17.89 17.54
N ALA A 141 -9.71 18.85 17.66
CA ALA A 141 -10.83 18.77 18.61
C ALA A 141 -11.81 17.62 18.24
N PHE A 142 -12.08 17.42 16.95
CA PHE A 142 -12.90 16.31 16.45
C PHE A 142 -12.30 14.96 16.83
N TRP A 143 -11.01 14.75 16.60
CA TRP A 143 -10.35 13.49 16.92
C TRP A 143 -10.18 13.28 18.42
N ALA A 144 -9.82 14.32 19.17
CA ALA A 144 -9.75 14.25 20.64
C ALA A 144 -11.12 13.84 21.25
N LYS A 145 -12.22 14.44 20.76
CA LYS A 145 -13.59 14.06 21.17
C LYS A 145 -13.89 12.60 20.83
N THR A 146 -13.56 12.17 19.61
CA THR A 146 -13.80 10.80 19.13
C THR A 146 -13.05 9.77 19.98
N LEU A 147 -11.76 9.99 20.24
CA LEU A 147 -10.94 9.09 21.07
C LEU A 147 -11.42 9.05 22.52
N LYS A 148 -11.82 10.22 23.09
CA LYS A 148 -12.40 10.29 24.44
C LYS A 148 -13.72 9.51 24.55
N GLN A 149 -14.52 9.45 23.48
CA GLN A 149 -15.72 8.62 23.43
C GLN A 149 -15.37 7.13 23.38
N ALA A 150 -14.46 6.74 22.51
CA ALA A 150 -14.01 5.34 22.38
C ALA A 150 -13.37 4.82 23.69
N ALA A 151 -12.63 5.64 24.40
CA ALA A 151 -11.99 5.29 25.68
C ALA A 151 -12.98 4.98 26.81
N LYS A 152 -14.25 5.42 26.71
CA LYS A 152 -15.28 5.06 27.69
C LYS A 152 -15.82 3.65 27.51
N VAL A 153 -15.59 3.03 26.37
CA VAL A 153 -16.02 1.65 26.08
C VAL A 153 -15.04 0.70 26.76
N PRO A 154 -15.51 -0.22 27.64
CA PRO A 154 -14.63 -1.22 28.22
C PRO A 154 -13.91 -2.01 27.13
N MET A 155 -12.60 -2.16 27.27
CA MET A 155 -11.83 -2.97 26.34
C MET A 155 -11.96 -4.44 26.74
N GLU A 156 -13.05 -5.08 26.30
CA GLU A 156 -13.25 -6.51 26.47
C GLU A 156 -12.34 -7.23 25.48
N VAL A 157 -11.35 -7.96 25.97
CA VAL A 157 -10.37 -8.69 25.15
C VAL A 157 -10.57 -10.19 25.34
N GLU A 158 -10.66 -10.90 24.23
CA GLU A 158 -10.62 -12.34 24.18
C GLU A 158 -9.37 -12.80 23.42
N ILE A 159 -8.56 -13.68 24.02
CA ILE A 159 -7.33 -14.21 23.41
C ILE A 159 -7.47 -15.74 23.36
N VAL A 160 -7.38 -16.29 22.16
CA VAL A 160 -7.47 -17.73 21.91
C VAL A 160 -6.15 -18.21 21.31
N PRO A 161 -5.34 -18.99 22.04
CA PRO A 161 -4.10 -19.55 21.49
C PRO A 161 -4.34 -20.45 20.27
N LEU A 162 -3.42 -20.40 19.31
CA LEU A 162 -3.42 -21.21 18.09
C LEU A 162 -2.14 -22.06 18.02
N PRO A 163 -2.08 -23.20 18.72
CA PRO A 163 -0.88 -24.04 18.70
C PRO A 163 -0.48 -24.50 17.30
N GLU A 164 -1.46 -24.75 16.42
CA GLU A 164 -1.25 -25.19 15.05
C GLU A 164 -0.63 -24.12 14.12
N LYS A 165 -0.67 -22.84 14.54
CA LYS A 165 -0.01 -21.71 13.86
C LYS A 165 1.24 -21.22 14.58
N SER A 166 1.51 -21.77 15.74
CA SER A 166 2.67 -21.45 16.58
C SER A 166 3.88 -22.28 16.19
N SER A 167 5.04 -21.85 16.62
CA SER A 167 6.31 -22.56 16.48
C SER A 167 7.16 -22.44 17.75
N ASP A 168 8.31 -23.10 17.77
CA ASP A 168 9.26 -22.98 18.89
C ASP A 168 9.70 -21.53 19.12
N LYS A 169 9.67 -20.70 18.07
CA LYS A 169 10.13 -19.30 18.13
C LYS A 169 9.00 -18.29 18.32
N VAL A 170 7.77 -18.59 17.92
CA VAL A 170 6.66 -17.64 17.91
C VAL A 170 5.39 -18.29 18.39
N LYS A 171 4.74 -17.70 19.38
CA LYS A 171 3.37 -17.99 19.80
C LYS A 171 2.41 -17.17 18.95
N VAL A 172 1.33 -17.81 18.46
CA VAL A 172 0.26 -17.15 17.71
C VAL A 172 -1.06 -17.36 18.45
N SER A 173 -1.81 -16.28 18.61
CA SER A 173 -3.16 -16.30 19.18
C SER A 173 -4.12 -15.50 18.31
N MET A 174 -5.39 -15.89 18.25
CA MET A 174 -6.46 -15.00 17.80
C MET A 174 -6.79 -14.00 18.90
N VAL A 175 -7.12 -12.78 18.50
CA VAL A 175 -7.51 -11.72 19.42
C VAL A 175 -8.79 -11.06 18.91
N LYS A 176 -9.73 -10.81 19.85
CA LYS A 176 -10.93 -10.02 19.66
C LYS A 176 -10.91 -8.89 20.68
N ILE A 177 -10.98 -7.65 20.20
CA ILE A 177 -10.88 -6.44 21.02
C ILE A 177 -12.12 -5.58 20.79
N GLN A 178 -12.89 -5.29 21.84
CA GLN A 178 -13.96 -4.29 21.77
C GLN A 178 -13.34 -2.90 21.63
N SER A 179 -13.73 -2.14 20.60
CA SER A 179 -13.00 -0.95 20.20
C SER A 179 -13.80 0.36 20.36
N TYR A 180 -14.51 0.78 19.32
CA TYR A 180 -15.07 2.12 19.19
C TYR A 180 -16.38 2.32 19.99
N GLU A 181 -17.25 1.30 20.00
CA GLU A 181 -18.54 1.28 20.66
C GLU A 181 -18.87 -0.15 21.11
N LYS A 182 -19.86 -0.30 21.99
CA LYS A 182 -20.27 -1.63 22.47
C LYS A 182 -20.71 -2.51 21.30
N GLY A 183 -20.11 -3.71 21.20
CA GLY A 183 -20.36 -4.66 20.12
C GLY A 183 -19.55 -4.38 18.83
N ASN A 184 -18.76 -3.32 18.79
CA ASN A 184 -17.82 -3.10 17.70
C ASN A 184 -16.46 -3.74 18.04
N TYR A 185 -16.07 -4.76 17.28
CA TYR A 185 -14.86 -5.53 17.53
C TYR A 185 -13.85 -5.40 16.42
N ILE A 186 -12.57 -5.33 16.80
CA ILE A 186 -11.43 -5.59 15.96
C ILE A 186 -10.97 -7.01 16.23
N TYR A 187 -10.74 -7.77 15.17
CA TYR A 187 -10.17 -9.10 15.22
C TYR A 187 -8.76 -9.09 14.66
N GLY A 188 -7.89 -9.94 15.20
CA GLY A 188 -6.51 -10.00 14.73
C GLY A 188 -5.78 -11.25 15.18
N TYR A 189 -4.50 -11.29 14.80
CA TYR A 189 -3.53 -12.26 15.29
C TYR A 189 -2.50 -11.53 16.16
N LEU A 190 -2.36 -11.97 17.41
CA LEU A 190 -1.23 -11.63 18.26
C LEU A 190 -0.13 -12.66 18.01
N GLN A 191 1.07 -12.17 17.70
CA GLN A 191 2.24 -12.99 17.45
C GLN A 191 3.35 -12.51 18.38
N GLU A 192 3.83 -13.40 19.25
CA GLU A 192 4.76 -13.10 20.31
C GLU A 192 6.02 -13.95 20.19
N PRO A 193 7.25 -13.39 20.36
CA PRO A 193 8.43 -14.20 20.55
C PRO A 193 8.25 -15.20 21.69
N ASN A 194 8.70 -16.45 21.52
CA ASN A 194 8.54 -17.51 22.51
C ASN A 194 9.84 -17.76 23.29
N ASP A 195 10.40 -16.72 23.88
CA ASP A 195 11.68 -16.78 24.63
C ASP A 195 11.55 -16.33 26.09
N GLY A 196 10.35 -15.87 26.50
CA GLY A 196 10.09 -15.42 27.87
C GLY A 196 10.64 -14.03 28.22
N LEU A 197 11.13 -13.29 27.23
CA LEU A 197 11.66 -11.95 27.41
C LEU A 197 10.58 -10.87 27.17
N LYS A 198 10.94 -9.63 27.46
CA LYS A 198 10.17 -8.45 27.08
C LYS A 198 10.59 -7.95 25.71
N HIS A 199 9.64 -7.46 24.94
CA HIS A 199 9.85 -7.07 23.55
C HIS A 199 9.14 -5.76 23.20
N PRO A 200 9.65 -5.00 22.20
CA PRO A 200 8.91 -3.92 21.56
C PRO A 200 7.61 -4.44 20.94
N VAL A 201 6.62 -3.59 20.87
CA VAL A 201 5.33 -3.93 20.22
C VAL A 201 5.21 -3.28 18.85
N MET A 202 4.51 -3.98 17.92
CA MET A 202 4.28 -3.55 16.56
C MET A 202 2.80 -3.71 16.19
N LEU A 203 2.12 -2.61 15.87
CA LEU A 203 0.80 -2.67 15.24
C LEU A 203 0.96 -2.84 13.72
N HIS A 204 0.27 -3.83 13.15
CA HIS A 204 0.30 -4.12 11.72
C HIS A 204 -1.11 -4.08 11.11
N PRO A 205 -1.61 -2.89 10.69
CA PRO A 205 -2.90 -2.75 10.05
C PRO A 205 -2.91 -3.27 8.62
N PRO A 206 -4.10 -3.68 8.08
CA PRO A 206 -4.22 -4.39 6.83
C PRO A 206 -4.23 -3.48 5.61
N GLY A 207 -3.84 -4.01 4.46
CA GLY A 207 -4.21 -3.48 3.15
C GLY A 207 -5.72 -3.52 2.92
N ALA A 208 -6.20 -2.84 1.87
CA ALA A 208 -7.63 -2.76 1.56
C ALA A 208 -8.25 -4.11 1.18
N GLY A 209 -9.56 -4.21 1.43
CA GLY A 209 -10.39 -5.34 1.05
C GLY A 209 -11.10 -5.98 2.23
N VAL A 210 -12.28 -6.54 1.97
CA VAL A 210 -13.07 -7.34 2.91
C VAL A 210 -12.72 -8.80 2.66
N LYS A 211 -11.73 -9.29 3.40
CA LYS A 211 -11.10 -10.60 3.17
C LYS A 211 -10.50 -11.17 4.44
N ARG A 212 -10.21 -12.46 4.40
CA ARG A 212 -9.41 -13.14 5.42
C ARG A 212 -8.02 -12.50 5.51
N ILE A 213 -7.54 -12.27 6.70
CA ILE A 213 -6.14 -11.92 6.96
C ILE A 213 -5.39 -13.15 7.49
N ASN A 214 -4.07 -13.12 7.36
CA ASN A 214 -3.18 -14.16 7.85
C ASN A 214 -2.21 -13.57 8.87
N PRO A 215 -1.72 -14.37 9.83
CA PRO A 215 -0.65 -13.93 10.71
C PRO A 215 0.63 -13.60 9.90
N THR A 216 1.41 -12.67 10.43
CA THR A 216 2.68 -12.23 9.84
C THR A 216 3.83 -12.47 10.84
N PRO A 217 4.19 -13.75 11.10
CA PRO A 217 5.07 -14.12 12.22
C PRO A 217 6.50 -13.65 12.07
N TRP A 218 6.91 -13.19 10.90
CA TRP A 218 8.28 -12.75 10.67
C TRP A 218 8.70 -11.54 11.53
N PHE A 219 7.79 -10.62 11.88
CA PHE A 219 8.08 -9.54 12.81
C PHE A 219 8.36 -10.08 14.22
N ALA A 220 7.61 -11.11 14.64
CA ALA A 220 7.85 -11.75 15.92
C ALA A 220 9.15 -12.59 15.92
N GLN A 221 9.53 -13.14 14.78
CA GLN A 221 10.85 -13.78 14.61
C GLN A 221 12.00 -12.78 14.70
N GLU A 222 11.74 -11.51 14.39
CA GLU A 222 12.69 -10.39 14.53
C GLU A 222 12.63 -9.70 15.90
N GLY A 223 11.88 -10.25 16.84
CA GLY A 223 11.83 -9.79 18.23
C GLY A 223 10.75 -8.76 18.55
N PHE A 224 9.67 -8.63 17.74
CA PHE A 224 8.54 -7.75 18.03
C PHE A 224 7.31 -8.54 18.47
N ILE A 225 6.63 -8.13 19.52
CA ILE A 225 5.25 -8.55 19.74
C ILE A 225 4.41 -7.85 18.67
N THR A 226 3.76 -8.61 17.77
CA THR A 226 3.04 -8.03 16.63
C THR A 226 1.55 -8.31 16.73
N LEU A 227 0.75 -7.27 16.55
CA LEU A 227 -0.70 -7.39 16.39
C LEU A 227 -1.08 -7.09 14.93
N THR A 228 -1.35 -8.14 14.16
CA THR A 228 -1.90 -8.03 12.79
C THR A 228 -3.42 -8.01 12.87
N ILE A 229 -4.04 -6.92 12.42
CA ILE A 229 -5.49 -6.69 12.60
C ILE A 229 -6.28 -6.73 11.30
N GLY A 230 -7.60 -7.01 11.41
CA GLY A 230 -8.64 -6.74 10.43
C GLY A 230 -9.49 -5.56 10.85
N ILE A 231 -9.95 -4.73 9.92
CA ILE A 231 -10.74 -3.52 10.21
C ILE A 231 -12.23 -3.66 9.86
N ASN A 232 -12.63 -4.79 9.32
CA ASN A 232 -13.98 -5.00 8.79
C ASN A 232 -14.89 -5.79 9.73
N GLY A 233 -14.43 -6.07 10.97
CA GLY A 233 -15.19 -6.83 11.95
C GLY A 233 -15.37 -8.31 11.56
N ILE A 234 -14.42 -8.89 10.82
CA ILE A 234 -14.43 -10.31 10.42
C ILE A 234 -13.60 -11.10 11.43
N PRO A 235 -14.18 -12.11 12.11
CA PRO A 235 -13.42 -13.05 12.92
C PRO A 235 -12.31 -13.75 12.13
N MET A 236 -11.23 -14.14 12.79
CA MET A 236 -10.07 -14.75 12.12
C MET A 236 -10.35 -16.17 11.63
N ASP A 237 -11.34 -16.83 12.22
CA ASP A 237 -11.87 -18.16 11.90
C ASP A 237 -13.13 -18.13 11.03
N ALA A 238 -13.56 -16.94 10.58
CA ALA A 238 -14.75 -16.77 9.76
C ALA A 238 -14.75 -17.68 8.53
N THR A 239 -15.90 -18.25 8.20
CA THR A 239 -16.13 -19.04 6.99
C THR A 239 -16.15 -18.17 5.73
N ASP A 240 -16.05 -18.76 4.57
CA ASP A 240 -16.15 -18.03 3.30
C ASP A 240 -17.54 -17.42 3.09
N GLU A 241 -18.59 -18.06 3.63
CA GLU A 241 -19.97 -17.55 3.64
C GLU A 241 -20.10 -16.30 4.49
N GLU A 242 -19.52 -16.29 5.69
CA GLU A 242 -19.51 -15.12 6.58
C GLU A 242 -18.72 -13.95 5.96
N ILE A 243 -17.60 -14.24 5.30
CA ILE A 243 -16.83 -13.23 4.58
C ILE A 243 -17.65 -12.64 3.43
N LYS A 244 -18.35 -13.47 2.64
CA LYS A 244 -19.24 -13.01 1.57
C LYS A 244 -20.40 -12.17 2.12
N ALA A 245 -21.01 -12.58 3.23
CA ALA A 245 -22.05 -11.80 3.89
C ALA A 245 -21.51 -10.42 4.32
N LYS A 246 -20.32 -10.37 4.92
CA LYS A 246 -19.67 -9.12 5.30
C LYS A 246 -19.30 -8.25 4.09
N GLN A 247 -18.90 -8.83 2.96
CA GLN A 247 -18.68 -8.10 1.72
C GLN A 247 -19.97 -7.43 1.24
N GLN A 248 -21.12 -8.12 1.29
CA GLN A 248 -22.41 -7.53 0.92
C GLN A 248 -22.82 -6.40 1.89
N GLU A 249 -22.69 -6.61 3.20
CA GLU A 249 -22.96 -5.60 4.24
C GLU A 249 -22.12 -4.33 4.00
N LEU A 250 -20.86 -4.49 3.61
CA LEU A 250 -19.92 -3.41 3.39
C LEU A 250 -19.89 -2.94 1.92
N ASN A 251 -21.07 -2.76 1.33
CA ASN A 251 -21.25 -2.22 -0.02
C ASN A 251 -20.41 -2.98 -1.06
N ARG A 252 -20.48 -4.31 -1.05
CA ARG A 252 -19.70 -5.22 -1.91
C ARG A 252 -18.17 -5.00 -1.85
N GLY A 253 -17.68 -4.53 -0.69
CA GLY A 253 -16.28 -4.24 -0.46
C GLY A 253 -15.89 -2.77 -0.65
N ASP A 254 -16.82 -1.91 -1.09
CA ASP A 254 -16.60 -0.47 -1.28
C ASP A 254 -16.90 0.33 0.01
N TYR A 255 -16.46 -0.18 1.15
CA TYR A 255 -16.71 0.42 2.47
C TYR A 255 -16.20 1.86 2.61
N ALA A 256 -15.22 2.27 1.80
CA ALA A 256 -14.71 3.64 1.77
C ALA A 256 -15.75 4.67 1.30
N TYR A 257 -16.87 4.22 0.72
CA TYR A 257 -17.97 5.07 0.26
C TYR A 257 -19.12 5.16 1.29
N ILE A 258 -19.02 4.47 2.44
CA ILE A 258 -20.08 4.44 3.45
C ILE A 258 -19.96 5.65 4.37
N GLY A 259 -21.01 6.47 4.46
CA GLY A 259 -21.10 7.61 5.37
C GLY A 259 -20.43 8.90 4.87
N LEU A 260 -20.26 9.06 3.55
CA LEU A 260 -19.65 10.24 2.94
C LEU A 260 -20.42 11.55 3.22
N GLU A 261 -21.69 11.44 3.58
CA GLU A 261 -22.59 12.55 3.89
C GLU A 261 -22.30 13.23 5.23
N ASN A 262 -21.59 12.54 6.15
CA ASN A 262 -21.38 13.08 7.49
C ASN A 262 -20.15 12.51 8.16
N LYS A 263 -19.25 13.39 8.59
CA LYS A 263 -18.02 13.02 9.31
C LYS A 263 -18.24 12.17 10.57
N ASP A 264 -19.40 12.28 11.21
CA ASP A 264 -19.70 11.54 12.43
C ASP A 264 -20.11 10.09 12.20
N VAL A 265 -20.46 9.70 10.97
CA VAL A 265 -20.87 8.35 10.59
C VAL A 265 -19.98 7.70 9.51
N TYR A 266 -19.00 8.43 9.00
CA TYR A 266 -18.10 7.91 7.97
C TYR A 266 -17.36 6.66 8.46
N TYR A 267 -17.29 5.66 7.60
CA TYR A 267 -16.79 4.31 7.92
C TYR A 267 -15.45 4.30 8.67
N TYR A 268 -14.50 5.14 8.25
CA TYR A 268 -13.17 5.17 8.85
C TYR A 268 -13.11 5.78 10.26
N ARG A 269 -14.19 6.39 10.78
CA ARG A 269 -14.19 6.92 12.15
C ARG A 269 -13.92 5.83 13.18
N LYS A 270 -14.67 4.72 13.11
CA LYS A 270 -14.48 3.57 13.99
C LYS A 270 -13.14 2.86 13.75
N VAL A 271 -12.68 2.85 12.48
CA VAL A 271 -11.40 2.24 12.13
C VAL A 271 -10.26 2.99 12.78
N TYR A 272 -10.19 4.31 12.61
CA TYR A 272 -9.09 5.13 13.13
C TYR A 272 -9.07 5.16 14.66
N ALA A 273 -10.23 5.29 15.31
CA ALA A 273 -10.33 5.17 16.77
C ALA A 273 -9.92 3.76 17.25
N GLY A 274 -10.25 2.75 16.48
CA GLY A 274 -9.89 1.36 16.77
C GLY A 274 -8.38 1.09 16.75
N LEU A 275 -7.59 1.84 15.95
CA LEU A 275 -6.12 1.71 15.96
C LEU A 275 -5.54 2.08 17.33
N VAL A 276 -6.04 3.17 17.94
CA VAL A 276 -5.62 3.58 19.29
C VAL A 276 -6.00 2.52 20.32
N ARG A 277 -7.18 1.89 20.19
CA ARG A 277 -7.58 0.78 21.07
C ARG A 277 -6.66 -0.45 20.93
N CYS A 278 -6.16 -0.71 19.72
CA CYS A 278 -5.15 -1.77 19.50
C CYS A 278 -3.82 -1.42 20.19
N VAL A 279 -3.41 -0.16 20.20
CA VAL A 279 -2.24 0.29 20.97
C VAL A 279 -2.48 0.14 22.46
N ASP A 280 -3.69 0.52 22.98
CA ASP A 280 -4.06 0.28 24.38
C ASP A 280 -3.85 -1.18 24.77
N PHE A 281 -4.29 -2.11 23.94
CA PHE A 281 -4.11 -3.55 24.15
C PHE A 281 -2.62 -3.94 24.14
N LEU A 282 -1.87 -3.53 23.12
CA LEU A 282 -0.46 -3.90 22.99
C LEU A 282 0.38 -3.45 24.20
N VAL A 283 0.22 -2.21 24.67
CA VAL A 283 0.98 -1.70 25.81
C VAL A 283 0.52 -2.27 27.15
N SER A 284 -0.61 -2.96 27.21
CA SER A 284 -1.10 -3.66 28.40
C SER A 284 -0.51 -5.08 28.55
N LEU A 285 0.17 -5.60 27.52
CA LEU A 285 0.72 -6.95 27.55
C LEU A 285 1.86 -7.06 28.57
N PRO A 286 1.94 -8.16 29.35
CA PRO A 286 2.92 -8.31 30.42
C PRO A 286 4.37 -8.41 29.89
N ASN A 287 4.54 -8.86 28.64
CA ASN A 287 5.82 -9.01 27.96
C ASN A 287 6.18 -7.81 27.05
N PHE A 288 5.42 -6.73 27.09
CA PHE A 288 5.82 -5.44 26.51
C PHE A 288 7.05 -4.89 27.22
N ASP A 289 8.02 -4.34 26.50
CA ASP A 289 9.25 -3.81 27.07
C ASP A 289 9.05 -2.50 27.87
N GLY A 290 7.87 -1.88 27.72
CA GLY A 290 7.49 -0.65 28.42
C GLY A 290 7.90 0.64 27.70
N VAL A 291 8.57 0.54 26.55
CA VAL A 291 9.18 1.69 25.85
C VAL A 291 8.78 1.73 24.38
N ASN A 292 9.06 0.69 23.58
CA ASN A 292 9.10 0.80 22.13
C ASN A 292 7.78 0.36 21.47
N VAL A 293 7.09 1.30 20.85
CA VAL A 293 5.83 1.08 20.14
C VAL A 293 5.97 1.49 18.67
N GLY A 294 5.90 0.53 17.76
CA GLY A 294 5.97 0.77 16.33
C GLY A 294 4.65 0.53 15.61
N VAL A 295 4.51 1.08 14.42
CA VAL A 295 3.41 0.76 13.50
C VAL A 295 3.91 0.66 12.07
N THR A 296 3.45 -0.35 11.32
CA THR A 296 3.87 -0.52 9.92
C THR A 296 2.80 -1.17 9.06
N GLY A 297 2.73 -0.75 7.80
CA GLY A 297 1.83 -1.35 6.83
C GLY A 297 2.00 -0.81 5.41
N GLY A 298 1.33 -1.46 4.46
CA GLY A 298 1.33 -1.05 3.05
C GLY A 298 -0.07 -0.71 2.56
N SER A 299 -0.17 0.17 1.56
CA SER A 299 -1.45 0.58 0.97
C SER A 299 -2.37 1.22 2.02
N GLN A 300 -3.60 0.72 2.20
CA GLN A 300 -4.44 1.14 3.33
C GLN A 300 -3.71 0.97 4.68
N GLY A 301 -2.95 -0.11 4.88
CA GLY A 301 -2.16 -0.31 6.09
C GLY A 301 -1.09 0.78 6.28
N GLY A 302 -0.50 1.29 5.20
CA GLY A 302 0.42 2.43 5.24
C GLY A 302 -0.29 3.73 5.66
N ALA A 303 -1.49 3.95 5.14
CA ALA A 303 -2.37 5.04 5.55
C ALA A 303 -2.71 4.95 7.05
N LEU A 304 -3.15 3.77 7.49
CA LEU A 304 -3.51 3.51 8.89
C LEU A 304 -2.31 3.62 9.84
N SER A 305 -1.10 3.36 9.36
CA SER A 305 0.14 3.58 10.13
C SER A 305 0.39 5.07 10.39
N ILE A 306 0.21 5.92 9.37
CA ILE A 306 0.31 7.39 9.53
C ILE A 306 -0.77 7.89 10.50
N VAL A 307 -2.01 7.40 10.35
CA VAL A 307 -3.13 7.79 11.23
C VAL A 307 -2.86 7.40 12.68
N ALA A 308 -2.45 6.16 12.92
CA ALA A 308 -2.14 5.68 14.27
C ALA A 308 -1.06 6.53 14.95
N ALA A 309 0.06 6.78 14.24
CA ALA A 309 1.17 7.58 14.77
C ALA A 309 0.81 9.07 15.00
N ALA A 310 -0.17 9.60 14.25
CA ALA A 310 -0.66 10.96 14.46
C ALA A 310 -1.65 11.07 15.63
N LEU A 311 -2.42 10.00 15.90
CA LEU A 311 -3.46 10.00 16.93
C LEU A 311 -2.98 9.51 18.30
N ASP A 312 -1.96 8.67 18.33
CA ASP A 312 -1.47 8.06 19.58
C ASP A 312 -0.02 8.48 19.87
N PRO A 313 0.19 9.32 20.90
CA PRO A 313 1.52 9.82 21.24
C PRO A 313 2.45 8.75 21.86
N ARG A 314 1.96 7.55 22.10
CA ARG A 314 2.78 6.41 22.59
C ARG A 314 3.52 5.70 21.47
N ILE A 315 3.14 5.94 20.21
CA ILE A 315 3.87 5.40 19.06
C ILE A 315 5.17 6.17 18.88
N ASP A 316 6.31 5.46 18.82
CA ASP A 316 7.65 6.02 18.75
C ASP A 316 8.18 6.11 17.32
N PHE A 317 7.73 5.23 16.42
CA PHE A 317 8.14 5.22 15.01
C PHE A 317 7.11 4.56 14.10
N LEU A 318 7.16 4.90 12.81
CA LEU A 318 6.31 4.28 11.79
C LEU A 318 7.06 3.92 10.52
N ALA A 319 6.58 2.85 9.83
CA ALA A 319 6.99 2.57 8.46
C ALA A 319 5.75 2.44 7.57
N SER A 320 5.65 3.32 6.57
CA SER A 320 4.49 3.42 5.69
C SER A 320 4.88 3.21 4.23
N PHE A 321 4.27 2.22 3.58
CA PHE A 321 4.56 1.87 2.20
C PHE A 321 3.38 2.22 1.30
N TYR A 322 3.64 2.99 0.23
CA TYR A 322 2.64 3.42 -0.78
C TYR A 322 1.25 3.69 -0.16
N PRO A 323 1.14 4.64 0.78
CA PRO A 323 -0.07 4.85 1.56
C PRO A 323 -1.28 5.23 0.69
N ALA A 324 -2.42 4.63 1.00
CA ALA A 324 -3.73 5.02 0.48
C ALA A 324 -4.28 6.27 1.18
N LEU A 325 -5.47 6.71 0.80
CA LEU A 325 -6.24 7.78 1.46
C LEU A 325 -5.49 9.13 1.57
N CYS A 326 -4.54 9.39 0.67
CA CYS A 326 -3.74 10.61 0.63
C CYS A 326 -4.30 11.59 -0.39
N ASP A 327 -4.52 12.85 -0.02
CA ASP A 327 -4.95 13.94 -0.90
C ASP A 327 -6.14 13.53 -1.80
N LEU A 328 -7.22 13.12 -1.15
CA LEU A 328 -8.38 12.48 -1.77
C LEU A 328 -9.11 13.38 -2.78
N SER A 329 -8.98 14.70 -2.65
CA SER A 329 -9.68 15.68 -3.48
C SER A 329 -8.95 16.05 -4.78
N GLY A 330 -7.83 15.38 -5.11
CA GLY A 330 -7.00 15.71 -6.27
C GLY A 330 -7.77 15.77 -7.58
N PHE A 331 -8.66 14.80 -7.85
CA PHE A 331 -9.47 14.77 -9.07
C PHE A 331 -10.55 15.87 -9.12
N ALA A 332 -11.05 16.32 -7.96
CA ALA A 332 -12.09 17.35 -7.88
C ALA A 332 -11.52 18.77 -7.98
N TYR A 333 -10.49 19.06 -7.21
CA TYR A 333 -10.02 20.42 -7.02
C TYR A 333 -8.60 20.66 -7.55
N GLY A 334 -7.79 19.59 -7.73
CA GLY A 334 -6.41 19.71 -8.16
C GLY A 334 -6.16 19.50 -9.64
N GLN A 335 -7.15 19.02 -10.41
CA GLN A 335 -6.98 18.55 -11.80
C GLN A 335 -5.80 17.58 -11.93
N ARG A 336 -5.62 16.71 -10.94
CA ARG A 336 -4.53 15.73 -10.83
C ARG A 336 -5.00 14.48 -10.09
N ALA A 337 -4.17 13.46 -10.04
CA ALA A 337 -4.48 12.23 -9.32
C ALA A 337 -4.77 12.49 -7.83
N GLY A 338 -5.91 12.00 -7.35
CA GLY A 338 -6.24 11.83 -5.93
C GLY A 338 -5.93 10.41 -5.46
N GLY A 339 -5.76 10.21 -4.16
CA GLY A 339 -5.43 8.92 -3.54
C GLY A 339 -6.54 7.88 -3.65
N TRP A 340 -6.18 6.61 -3.44
CA TRP A 340 -7.18 5.55 -3.31
C TRP A 340 -8.17 5.91 -2.17
N PRO A 341 -9.48 5.73 -2.35
CA PRO A 341 -10.18 4.97 -3.41
C PRO A 341 -10.41 5.73 -4.71
N ARG A 342 -9.78 6.86 -4.93
CA ARG A 342 -9.80 7.66 -6.16
C ARG A 342 -11.19 8.20 -6.49
N PHE A 343 -11.80 8.86 -5.51
CA PHE A 343 -13.08 9.55 -5.68
C PHE A 343 -13.04 10.46 -6.90
N LEU A 344 -14.08 10.39 -7.72
CA LEU A 344 -14.25 11.19 -8.94
C LEU A 344 -13.14 11.00 -10.00
N ALA A 345 -12.38 9.91 -9.96
CA ALA A 345 -11.40 9.61 -11.01
C ALA A 345 -12.09 9.51 -12.37
N PRO A 346 -11.43 9.95 -13.47
CA PRO A 346 -11.96 9.80 -14.80
C PRO A 346 -12.36 8.34 -15.11
N GLY A 347 -13.60 8.12 -15.56
CA GLY A 347 -14.14 6.79 -15.85
C GLY A 347 -14.58 5.98 -14.62
N SER A 348 -14.61 6.57 -13.42
CA SER A 348 -15.22 5.93 -12.24
C SER A 348 -16.70 5.62 -12.49
N LYS A 349 -17.14 4.42 -12.07
CA LYS A 349 -18.53 3.98 -12.14
C LYS A 349 -19.24 4.01 -10.79
N HIS A 350 -18.55 4.47 -9.74
CA HIS A 350 -19.15 4.57 -8.40
C HIS A 350 -20.12 5.75 -8.37
N GLU A 351 -21.35 5.45 -8.00
CA GLU A 351 -22.37 6.49 -7.77
C GLU A 351 -22.14 7.12 -6.39
N ILE A 352 -22.10 8.43 -6.36
CA ILE A 352 -21.92 9.23 -5.15
C ILE A 352 -23.19 10.06 -4.98
N ASN A 353 -23.99 9.73 -3.94
CA ASN A 353 -25.30 10.32 -3.68
C ASN A 353 -25.23 11.54 -2.74
N VAL A 354 -24.06 12.20 -2.70
CA VAL A 354 -23.86 13.44 -1.92
C VAL A 354 -23.20 14.49 -2.81
N SER A 355 -23.32 15.77 -2.48
CA SER A 355 -22.59 16.78 -3.23
C SER A 355 -21.08 16.62 -3.07
N VAL A 356 -20.33 17.04 -4.06
CA VAL A 356 -18.85 16.98 -4.05
C VAL A 356 -18.28 17.73 -2.84
N ASP A 357 -18.81 18.91 -2.54
CA ASP A 357 -18.37 19.73 -1.43
C ASP A 357 -18.64 19.04 -0.08
N GLN A 358 -19.86 18.49 0.13
CA GLN A 358 -20.21 17.75 1.34
C GLN A 358 -19.32 16.54 1.54
N MET A 359 -19.06 15.79 0.47
CA MET A 359 -18.17 14.63 0.49
C MET A 359 -16.76 15.02 0.94
N PHE A 360 -16.16 16.08 0.34
CA PHE A 360 -14.80 16.48 0.69
C PHE A 360 -14.71 17.26 2.01
N GLU A 361 -15.80 17.90 2.45
CA GLU A 361 -15.89 18.35 3.83
C GLU A 361 -15.75 17.19 4.82
N THR A 362 -16.52 16.11 4.63
CA THR A 362 -16.40 14.88 5.43
C THR A 362 -15.00 14.29 5.32
N LEU A 363 -14.51 14.05 4.11
CA LEU A 363 -13.22 13.39 3.85
C LEU A 363 -12.03 14.19 4.37
N SER A 364 -12.14 15.51 4.53
CA SER A 364 -11.08 16.35 5.10
C SER A 364 -10.68 15.96 6.54
N TYR A 365 -11.59 15.36 7.30
CA TYR A 365 -11.30 14.82 8.63
C TYR A 365 -10.63 13.44 8.60
N TYR A 366 -10.57 12.77 7.44
CA TYR A 366 -10.10 11.39 7.29
C TYR A 366 -8.95 11.24 6.31
N ASP A 367 -8.65 12.29 5.56
CA ASP A 367 -7.53 12.28 4.63
C ASP A 367 -6.21 12.15 5.37
N VAL A 368 -5.41 11.18 4.96
CA VAL A 368 -4.12 10.86 5.59
C VAL A 368 -3.14 12.03 5.52
N LEU A 369 -3.28 12.91 4.54
CA LEU A 369 -2.48 14.12 4.43
C LEU A 369 -2.62 15.01 5.67
N ASN A 370 -3.84 15.14 6.24
CA ASN A 370 -4.06 15.92 7.43
C ASN A 370 -3.47 15.28 8.70
N PHE A 371 -3.37 13.94 8.74
CA PHE A 371 -2.63 13.24 9.79
C PHE A 371 -1.11 13.38 9.58
N ALA A 372 -0.63 13.33 8.35
CA ALA A 372 0.78 13.52 8.02
C ALA A 372 1.34 14.86 8.56
N ARG A 373 0.54 15.93 8.51
CA ARG A 373 0.86 17.24 9.14
C ARG A 373 1.12 17.15 10.65
N ARG A 374 0.62 16.10 11.30
CA ARG A 374 0.63 15.94 12.77
C ARG A 374 1.63 14.88 13.26
N ILE A 375 2.37 14.25 12.34
CA ILE A 375 3.42 13.31 12.69
C ILE A 375 4.55 14.03 13.41
N LYS A 376 4.93 13.50 14.58
CA LYS A 376 6.00 14.02 15.44
C LYS A 376 7.16 13.03 15.62
N VAL A 377 6.95 11.79 15.22
CA VAL A 377 7.89 10.67 15.39
C VAL A 377 8.63 10.37 14.10
N PRO A 378 9.83 9.76 14.16
CA PRO A 378 10.56 9.37 12.96
C PRO A 378 9.76 8.38 12.11
N GLY A 379 9.86 8.51 10.79
CA GLY A 379 9.12 7.69 9.84
C GLY A 379 9.98 7.20 8.68
N PHE A 380 9.73 5.94 8.26
CA PHE A 380 10.22 5.38 7.01
C PHE A 380 9.07 5.34 6.00
N TYR A 381 9.26 5.94 4.84
CA TYR A 381 8.25 6.02 3.79
C TYR A 381 8.80 5.45 2.48
N SER A 382 8.00 4.66 1.78
CA SER A 382 8.40 4.15 0.47
C SER A 382 7.24 4.12 -0.50
N TYR A 383 7.50 4.44 -1.77
CA TYR A 383 6.53 4.35 -2.86
C TYR A 383 7.23 4.21 -4.20
N GLY A 384 6.46 3.72 -5.20
CA GLY A 384 6.90 3.62 -6.58
C GLY A 384 6.22 4.64 -7.47
N TYR A 385 6.89 5.05 -8.55
CA TYR A 385 6.29 6.02 -9.48
C TYR A 385 5.18 5.41 -10.34
N ASN A 386 5.30 4.11 -10.68
CA ASN A 386 4.33 3.42 -11.55
C ASN A 386 3.07 2.95 -10.80
N ASP A 387 2.88 3.36 -9.53
CA ASP A 387 1.70 2.98 -8.77
C ASP A 387 0.44 3.65 -9.34
N ASN A 388 -0.49 2.83 -9.84
CA ASN A 388 -1.80 3.22 -10.35
C ASN A 388 -2.93 3.01 -9.33
N THR A 389 -2.64 2.39 -8.18
CA THR A 389 -3.58 2.18 -7.08
C THR A 389 -3.52 3.32 -6.08
N CYS A 390 -2.33 3.61 -5.56
CA CYS A 390 -2.05 4.78 -4.74
C CYS A 390 -1.12 5.72 -5.53
N PRO A 391 -1.68 6.63 -6.35
CA PRO A 391 -0.89 7.43 -7.28
C PRO A 391 0.22 8.21 -6.58
N PRO A 392 1.46 8.24 -7.13
CA PRO A 392 2.58 8.91 -6.49
C PRO A 392 2.33 10.40 -6.28
N THR A 393 1.51 11.05 -7.13
CA THR A 393 1.12 12.44 -6.95
C THR A 393 0.46 12.68 -5.60
N SER A 394 -0.51 11.84 -5.20
CA SER A 394 -1.22 11.97 -3.93
C SER A 394 -0.38 11.53 -2.73
N VAL A 395 0.45 10.50 -2.91
CA VAL A 395 1.36 10.02 -1.86
C VAL A 395 2.41 11.08 -1.54
N CYS A 396 3.04 11.70 -2.56
CA CYS A 396 3.97 12.80 -2.39
C CYS A 396 3.33 13.99 -1.67
N ALA A 397 2.12 14.38 -2.07
CA ALA A 397 1.40 15.48 -1.41
C ALA A 397 1.30 15.27 0.11
N ALA A 398 1.03 14.03 0.54
CA ALA A 398 0.94 13.69 1.97
C ALA A 398 2.32 13.64 2.65
N ILE A 399 3.31 12.94 2.06
CA ILE A 399 4.65 12.79 2.65
C ILE A 399 5.37 14.14 2.76
N ASN A 400 5.13 15.08 1.82
CA ASN A 400 5.67 16.44 1.87
C ASN A 400 5.19 17.20 3.14
N GLN A 401 4.04 16.85 3.71
CA GLN A 401 3.52 17.49 4.94
C GLN A 401 4.18 16.99 6.22
N VAL A 402 4.91 15.87 6.18
CA VAL A 402 5.61 15.34 7.36
C VAL A 402 6.84 16.19 7.63
N THR A 403 6.88 16.85 8.79
CA THR A 403 8.02 17.68 9.24
C THR A 403 8.95 16.96 10.20
N ALA A 404 8.52 15.84 10.81
CA ALA A 404 9.34 15.00 11.65
C ALA A 404 10.48 14.32 10.85
N PRO A 405 11.52 13.82 11.52
CA PRO A 405 12.60 13.08 10.84
C PRO A 405 12.04 11.95 9.97
N LYS A 406 12.47 11.89 8.71
CA LYS A 406 11.95 10.89 7.77
C LYS A 406 13.02 10.37 6.85
N VAL A 407 12.93 9.07 6.58
CA VAL A 407 13.63 8.40 5.48
C VAL A 407 12.61 8.15 4.37
N ILE A 408 12.91 8.56 3.16
CA ILE A 408 12.05 8.32 1.99
C ILE A 408 12.85 7.44 1.02
N GLU A 409 12.31 6.26 0.74
CA GLU A 409 12.86 5.33 -0.24
C GLU A 409 11.95 5.25 -1.45
N ILE A 410 12.39 5.82 -2.55
CA ILE A 410 11.67 5.84 -3.82
C ILE A 410 12.24 4.77 -4.74
N THR A 411 11.36 3.99 -5.36
CA THR A 411 11.73 3.06 -6.42
C THR A 411 10.95 3.42 -7.69
N PRO A 412 11.53 4.21 -8.61
CA PRO A 412 10.80 4.72 -9.78
C PRO A 412 10.17 3.62 -10.64
N SER A 413 10.81 2.45 -10.76
CA SER A 413 10.30 1.32 -11.53
C SER A 413 9.21 0.50 -10.84
N SER A 414 9.00 0.64 -9.53
CA SER A 414 7.95 -0.12 -8.85
C SER A 414 6.57 0.51 -9.01
N ALA A 415 5.55 -0.34 -8.87
CA ALA A 415 4.14 0.05 -8.87
C ALA A 415 3.57 -0.11 -7.44
N HIS A 416 2.40 -0.75 -7.29
CA HIS A 416 1.78 -1.01 -5.97
C HIS A 416 2.41 -2.21 -5.26
N TRP A 417 3.72 -2.23 -5.20
CA TRP A 417 4.56 -3.26 -4.59
C TRP A 417 5.95 -2.70 -4.29
N ARG A 418 6.76 -3.43 -3.52
CA ARG A 418 8.14 -3.06 -3.18
C ARG A 418 9.09 -4.25 -3.31
N PHE A 419 10.34 -3.96 -3.57
CA PHE A 419 11.40 -4.97 -3.62
C PHE A 419 11.72 -5.54 -2.24
N GLY A 420 12.35 -6.73 -2.22
CA GLY A 420 12.84 -7.36 -1.00
C GLY A 420 13.86 -6.50 -0.26
N GLU A 421 14.69 -5.78 -1.00
CA GLU A 421 15.70 -4.85 -0.47
C GLU A 421 15.07 -3.67 0.27
N THR A 422 13.96 -3.12 -0.23
CA THR A 422 13.19 -2.10 0.48
C THR A 422 12.65 -2.63 1.80
N ASN A 423 12.13 -3.87 1.81
CA ASN A 423 11.70 -4.52 3.05
C ASN A 423 12.86 -4.68 4.04
N ALA A 424 14.01 -5.17 3.56
CA ALA A 424 15.18 -5.39 4.41
C ALA A 424 15.68 -4.09 5.04
N ARG A 425 15.75 -2.99 4.25
CA ARG A 425 16.14 -1.66 4.77
C ARG A 425 15.14 -1.10 5.76
N ALA A 426 13.84 -1.21 5.48
CA ALA A 426 12.78 -0.77 6.40
C ALA A 426 12.83 -1.54 7.73
N ASN A 427 13.04 -2.87 7.69
CA ASN A 427 13.14 -3.69 8.88
C ASN A 427 14.39 -3.35 9.71
N ALA A 428 15.53 -3.17 9.06
CA ALA A 428 16.75 -2.72 9.73
C ALA A 428 16.55 -1.34 10.37
N TRP A 429 15.89 -0.42 9.66
CA TRP A 429 15.58 0.90 10.17
C TRP A 429 14.63 0.84 11.39
N MET A 430 13.53 0.07 11.33
CA MET A 430 12.59 -0.09 12.45
C MET A 430 13.29 -0.67 13.71
N ARG A 431 14.15 -1.68 13.53
CA ARG A 431 14.95 -2.22 14.66
C ARG A 431 15.89 -1.18 15.26
N ALA A 432 16.47 -0.33 14.42
CA ALA A 432 17.35 0.75 14.90
C ALA A 432 16.61 1.87 15.65
N GLN A 433 15.27 1.93 15.59
CA GLN A 433 14.47 2.85 16.40
C GLN A 433 14.23 2.31 17.82
N CYS A 434 14.32 0.99 18.04
CA CYS A 434 14.17 0.39 19.36
C CYS A 434 15.44 0.61 20.18
N GLN A 435 15.28 1.18 21.39
CA GLN A 435 16.39 1.51 22.32
C GLN A 435 16.70 0.37 23.29
#